data_a59bd74ad06ae13354bb7ef365216db8
#
_entry.id   a59bd74ad06ae13354bb7ef365216db8
#
_cell.length_a   1.000
_cell.length_b   1.000
_cell.length_c   1.000
_cell.angle_alpha   90.00
_cell.angle_beta   90.00
_cell.angle_gamma   90.00
#
_symmetry.space_group_name_H-M   'P 1'
#
loop_
_entity.id
_entity.type
_entity.pdbx_description
1 polymer ?
#
loop_
_entity_poly.entity_id
_entity_poly.type
_entity_poly.pdbx_seq_one_letter_code
_entity_poly.pdbx_strand_id
1 'polypeptide(L)'
;LFVASMMLGVTFSIYSCNSKGEKASATSKNNHVNTKSDKEENGKIAYVCIDSIINNYEFCTEHSKVLEKRMNNIKATLASKGKALQNSAINFQQKVQSGAITSQEQAQKIQASLQKQQMELENLQDKYSAQFEKERQKYNEEMKDSIENFLKDYNKDHKYAMILSKVENNILYADKSLDITEDVLNGLNKRYKSSKDKQVK
;
A
#
# COMPACT_ATOMS: atom_id res chain seq x y z
N LEU A 1 -3.41 25.81 32.22
CA LEU A 1 -3.08 27.22 32.14
C LEU A 1 -1.93 27.46 31.18
N PHE A 2 -2.10 28.38 30.22
CA PHE A 2 -1.16 28.93 29.23
C PHE A 2 -0.86 28.05 27.99
N VAL A 3 -1.70 28.29 26.96
CA VAL A 3 -1.43 28.05 25.55
C VAL A 3 -0.68 29.27 25.02
N ALA A 4 0.55 29.12 24.58
CA ALA A 4 1.29 30.14 23.84
C ALA A 4 1.26 29.80 22.34
N SER A 5 0.44 30.54 21.62
CA SER A 5 0.35 30.56 20.17
C SER A 5 1.57 31.30 19.60
N MET A 6 2.40 30.64 18.80
CA MET A 6 3.50 31.26 18.05
C MET A 6 3.18 31.22 16.55
N MET A 7 2.61 32.34 16.06
CA MET A 7 2.44 32.61 14.64
C MET A 7 3.79 33.01 14.04
N LEU A 8 4.32 32.20 13.11
CA LEU A 8 5.41 32.62 12.22
C LEU A 8 4.80 33.04 10.87
N GLY A 9 4.81 34.35 10.63
CA GLY A 9 4.48 34.93 9.35
C GLY A 9 5.61 34.72 8.33
N VAL A 10 5.30 34.05 7.21
CA VAL A 10 6.18 33.99 6.04
C VAL A 10 5.75 35.05 5.05
N THR A 11 6.56 36.11 4.90
CA THR A 11 6.40 37.16 3.89
C THR A 11 6.94 36.68 2.56
N PHE A 12 6.06 36.50 1.59
CA PHE A 12 6.40 36.25 0.19
C PHE A 12 6.77 37.58 -0.49
N SER A 13 8.04 37.76 -0.82
CA SER A 13 8.51 38.86 -1.66
C SER A 13 8.39 38.47 -3.14
N ILE A 14 7.45 39.10 -3.83
CA ILE A 14 7.30 39.00 -5.29
C ILE A 14 8.29 39.94 -5.96
N TYR A 15 9.31 39.37 -6.61
CA TYR A 15 10.17 40.13 -7.54
C TYR A 15 9.48 40.22 -8.90
N SER A 16 8.98 41.43 -9.21
CA SER A 16 8.51 41.82 -10.54
C SER A 16 9.71 42.26 -11.37
N CYS A 17 10.09 41.50 -12.40
CA CYS A 17 11.00 41.98 -13.43
C CYS A 17 10.21 42.55 -14.60
N ASN A 18 10.21 43.88 -14.65
CA ASN A 18 9.74 44.67 -15.82
C ASN A 18 10.97 44.88 -16.72
N SER A 19 11.00 44.37 -17.97
CA SER A 19 11.89 44.83 -18.99
C SER A 19 11.15 45.17 -20.27
N LYS A 20 11.29 46.42 -20.62
CA LYS A 20 10.80 47.11 -21.81
C LYS A 20 11.37 46.52 -23.10
N GLY A 21 10.53 46.61 -24.11
CA GLY A 21 10.75 46.11 -25.44
C GLY A 21 11.90 46.74 -26.26
N GLU A 22 12.29 46.00 -27.23
CA GLU A 22 12.94 46.54 -28.44
C GLU A 22 12.49 45.72 -29.65
N LYS A 23 11.94 46.42 -30.63
CA LYS A 23 11.54 45.89 -31.94
C LYS A 23 12.78 45.69 -32.79
N ALA A 24 13.04 44.46 -33.20
CA ALA A 24 13.91 44.20 -34.33
C ALA A 24 13.13 43.39 -35.37
N SER A 25 12.87 44.07 -36.48
CA SER A 25 12.39 43.49 -37.74
C SER A 25 13.50 42.66 -38.38
N ALA A 26 13.29 41.39 -38.63
CA ALA A 26 14.18 40.61 -39.49
C ALA A 26 13.37 39.63 -40.35
N THR A 27 13.46 39.85 -41.57
CA THR A 27 13.00 39.21 -42.80
C THR A 27 12.99 37.68 -42.72
N SER A 28 11.83 37.12 -42.96
CA SER A 28 11.59 35.69 -43.19
C SER A 28 12.26 35.24 -44.48
N LYS A 29 13.27 34.39 -44.39
CA LYS A 29 13.64 33.49 -45.50
C LYS A 29 13.05 32.13 -45.23
N ASN A 30 12.02 31.78 -46.00
CA ASN A 30 11.46 30.45 -46.07
C ASN A 30 12.54 29.47 -46.56
N ASN A 31 13.19 28.77 -45.63
CA ASN A 31 13.84 27.50 -45.95
C ASN A 31 12.80 26.42 -45.80
N HIS A 32 12.26 25.97 -46.91
CA HIS A 32 11.49 24.76 -47.02
C HIS A 32 12.43 23.59 -46.80
N VAL A 33 12.65 23.22 -45.54
CA VAL A 33 13.31 21.95 -45.20
C VAL A 33 12.29 20.87 -45.51
N ASN A 34 12.54 20.20 -46.63
CA ASN A 34 11.83 19.01 -47.06
C ASN A 34 12.21 17.88 -46.08
N THR A 35 11.61 17.87 -44.91
CA THR A 35 11.73 16.78 -43.96
C THR A 35 10.96 15.61 -44.59
N LYS A 36 11.71 14.68 -45.21
CA LYS A 36 11.21 13.33 -45.41
C LYS A 36 10.59 12.93 -44.07
N SER A 37 9.31 12.64 -44.09
CA SER A 37 8.62 12.01 -42.95
C SER A 37 9.22 10.61 -42.82
N ASP A 38 10.32 10.51 -42.08
CA ASP A 38 10.60 9.29 -41.38
C ASP A 38 9.34 9.05 -40.53
N LYS A 39 8.63 7.99 -40.83
CA LYS A 39 7.57 7.50 -39.96
C LYS A 39 8.25 7.23 -38.62
N GLU A 40 8.26 8.23 -37.75
CA GLU A 40 8.39 7.97 -36.35
C GLU A 40 7.23 7.04 -36.00
N GLU A 41 7.53 5.76 -35.86
CA GLU A 41 6.73 4.84 -35.10
C GLU A 41 6.79 5.33 -33.65
N ASN A 42 6.16 6.48 -33.39
CA ASN A 42 5.90 6.93 -32.05
C ASN A 42 5.00 5.86 -31.41
N GLY A 43 5.62 4.95 -30.68
CA GLY A 43 4.94 3.84 -30.04
C GLY A 43 3.75 4.39 -29.25
N LYS A 44 2.61 3.72 -29.36
CA LYS A 44 1.36 4.13 -28.68
C LYS A 44 1.58 4.19 -27.18
N ILE A 45 0.90 5.12 -26.51
CA ILE A 45 0.79 5.13 -25.06
C ILE A 45 -0.47 4.34 -24.68
N ALA A 46 -0.44 3.60 -23.57
CA ALA A 46 -1.59 2.96 -22.98
C ALA A 46 -1.63 3.20 -21.47
N TYR A 47 -2.73 2.88 -20.83
CA TYR A 47 -2.81 2.88 -19.37
C TYR A 47 -3.56 1.67 -18.83
N VAL A 48 -3.26 1.35 -17.57
CA VAL A 48 -3.90 0.29 -16.79
C VAL A 48 -4.44 0.90 -15.50
N CYS A 49 -5.72 0.70 -15.22
CA CYS A 49 -6.34 1.12 -13.97
C CYS A 49 -5.99 0.14 -12.85
N ILE A 50 -5.10 0.55 -11.96
CA ILE A 50 -4.59 -0.31 -10.89
C ILE A 50 -5.68 -0.69 -9.89
N ASP A 51 -6.62 0.20 -9.60
CA ASP A 51 -7.75 -0.10 -8.71
C ASP A 51 -8.61 -1.24 -9.27
N SER A 52 -8.83 -1.25 -10.59
CA SER A 52 -9.55 -2.35 -11.26
C SER A 52 -8.77 -3.67 -11.19
N ILE A 53 -7.44 -3.61 -11.33
CA ILE A 53 -6.59 -4.79 -11.16
C ILE A 53 -6.69 -5.32 -9.72
N ILE A 54 -6.48 -4.46 -8.70
CA ILE A 54 -6.53 -4.87 -7.30
C ILE A 54 -7.87 -5.52 -6.94
N ASN A 55 -8.98 -4.96 -7.45
CA ASN A 55 -10.31 -5.44 -7.13
C ASN A 55 -10.72 -6.74 -7.86
N ASN A 56 -10.13 -7.04 -9.01
CA ASN A 56 -10.58 -8.13 -9.88
C ASN A 56 -9.49 -9.17 -10.24
N TYR A 57 -8.24 -8.93 -9.88
CA TYR A 57 -7.17 -9.91 -10.04
C TYR A 57 -7.32 -11.00 -8.98
N GLU A 58 -7.50 -12.26 -9.40
CA GLU A 58 -7.76 -13.40 -8.49
C GLU A 58 -6.69 -13.57 -7.41
N PHE A 59 -5.43 -13.35 -7.73
CA PHE A 59 -4.35 -13.30 -6.74
C PHE A 59 -4.65 -12.30 -5.63
N CYS A 60 -5.07 -11.08 -5.98
CA CYS A 60 -5.38 -10.02 -4.99
C CYS A 60 -6.59 -10.37 -4.15
N THR A 61 -7.66 -10.86 -4.77
CA THR A 61 -8.90 -11.21 -4.07
C THR A 61 -8.73 -12.40 -3.14
N GLU A 62 -7.97 -13.42 -3.53
CA GLU A 62 -7.65 -14.57 -2.67
C GLU A 62 -6.75 -14.15 -1.50
N HIS A 63 -5.73 -13.35 -1.78
CA HIS A 63 -4.82 -12.87 -0.74
C HIS A 63 -5.53 -11.99 0.30
N SER A 64 -6.42 -11.11 -0.15
CA SER A 64 -7.23 -10.27 0.75
C SER A 64 -8.07 -11.12 1.71
N LYS A 65 -8.69 -12.21 1.23
CA LYS A 65 -9.45 -13.15 2.08
C LYS A 65 -8.55 -13.84 3.12
N VAL A 66 -7.33 -14.21 2.73
CA VAL A 66 -6.36 -14.83 3.65
C VAL A 66 -5.94 -13.84 4.73
N LEU A 67 -5.61 -12.60 4.34
CA LEU A 67 -5.25 -11.54 5.29
C LEU A 67 -6.39 -11.20 6.24
N GLU A 68 -7.62 -11.08 5.74
CA GLU A 68 -8.80 -10.83 6.56
C GLU A 68 -9.00 -11.92 7.62
N LYS A 69 -8.97 -13.19 7.20
CA LYS A 69 -9.07 -14.33 8.13
C LYS A 69 -7.97 -14.28 9.18
N ARG A 70 -6.74 -13.99 8.78
CA ARG A 70 -5.61 -13.89 9.70
C ARG A 70 -5.78 -12.73 10.68
N MET A 71 -6.19 -11.56 10.21
CA MET A 71 -6.48 -10.41 11.07
C MET A 71 -7.55 -10.72 12.10
N ASN A 72 -8.63 -11.40 11.70
CA ASN A 72 -9.69 -11.81 12.60
C ASN A 72 -9.18 -12.80 13.67
N ASN A 73 -8.32 -13.75 13.29
CA ASN A 73 -7.69 -14.68 14.22
C ASN A 73 -6.76 -13.96 15.21
N ILE A 74 -5.97 -12.99 14.75
CA ILE A 74 -5.10 -12.17 15.60
C ILE A 74 -5.94 -11.38 16.60
N LYS A 75 -6.98 -10.68 16.13
CA LYS A 75 -7.91 -9.94 17.00
C LYS A 75 -8.53 -10.83 18.06
N ALA A 76 -9.02 -12.00 17.68
CA ALA A 76 -9.61 -12.97 18.61
C ALA A 76 -8.58 -13.45 19.64
N THR A 77 -7.35 -13.74 19.22
CA THR A 77 -6.28 -14.20 20.11
C THR A 77 -5.90 -13.12 21.14
N LEU A 78 -5.69 -11.88 20.66
CA LEU A 78 -5.35 -10.76 21.53
C LEU A 78 -6.49 -10.43 22.52
N ALA A 79 -7.73 -10.43 22.05
CA ALA A 79 -8.90 -10.22 22.89
C ALA A 79 -9.04 -11.32 23.97
N SER A 80 -8.85 -12.58 23.62
CA SER A 80 -8.87 -13.70 24.56
C SER A 80 -7.78 -13.58 25.63
N LYS A 81 -6.54 -13.25 25.22
CA LYS A 81 -5.41 -13.04 26.15
C LYS A 81 -5.64 -11.82 27.06
N GLY A 82 -6.15 -10.71 26.51
CA GLY A 82 -6.50 -9.53 27.29
C GLY A 82 -7.58 -9.81 28.33
N LYS A 83 -8.64 -10.55 27.93
CA LYS A 83 -9.71 -10.98 28.86
C LYS A 83 -9.17 -11.89 29.95
N ALA A 84 -8.28 -12.82 29.63
CA ALA A 84 -7.66 -13.71 30.61
C ALA A 84 -6.83 -12.91 31.64
N LEU A 85 -6.03 -11.95 31.19
CA LEU A 85 -5.27 -11.04 32.07
C LEU A 85 -6.21 -10.23 32.97
N GLN A 86 -7.27 -9.64 32.40
CA GLN A 86 -8.26 -8.89 33.17
C GLN A 86 -8.92 -9.77 34.26
N ASN A 87 -9.35 -10.98 33.91
CA ASN A 87 -9.93 -11.92 34.86
C ASN A 87 -8.95 -12.31 35.96
N SER A 88 -7.66 -12.49 35.60
CA SER A 88 -6.61 -12.79 36.58
C SER A 88 -6.42 -11.64 37.59
N ALA A 89 -6.44 -10.38 37.07
CA ALA A 89 -6.34 -9.19 37.93
C ALA A 89 -7.55 -9.04 38.85
N ILE A 90 -8.76 -9.24 38.35
CA ILE A 90 -10.01 -9.21 39.15
C ILE A 90 -9.96 -10.29 40.25
N ASN A 91 -9.57 -11.51 39.89
CA ASN A 91 -9.46 -12.62 40.87
C ASN A 91 -8.41 -12.29 41.95
N PHE A 92 -7.27 -11.70 41.57
CA PHE A 92 -6.29 -11.25 42.56
C PHE A 92 -6.87 -10.22 43.51
N GLN A 93 -7.56 -9.20 42.98
CA GLN A 93 -8.21 -8.17 43.81
C GLN A 93 -9.26 -8.78 44.79
N GLN A 94 -10.08 -9.70 44.31
CA GLN A 94 -11.06 -10.40 45.14
C GLN A 94 -10.41 -11.22 46.26
N LYS A 95 -9.30 -11.92 45.96
CA LYS A 95 -8.54 -12.68 46.97
C LYS A 95 -7.90 -11.80 48.03
N VAL A 96 -7.43 -10.60 47.64
CA VAL A 96 -6.93 -9.61 48.62
C VAL A 96 -8.04 -9.12 49.51
N GLN A 97 -9.19 -8.75 48.93
CA GLN A 97 -10.34 -8.24 49.70
C GLN A 97 -10.96 -9.28 50.66
N SER A 98 -10.99 -10.55 50.28
CA SER A 98 -11.51 -11.64 51.09
C SER A 98 -10.52 -12.17 52.13
N GLY A 99 -9.29 -11.64 52.18
CA GLY A 99 -8.27 -12.16 53.09
C GLY A 99 -7.73 -13.55 52.71
N ALA A 100 -8.06 -14.03 51.53
CA ALA A 100 -7.59 -15.33 51.02
C ALA A 100 -6.08 -15.39 50.73
N ILE A 101 -5.43 -14.23 50.62
CA ILE A 101 -3.97 -14.10 50.48
C ILE A 101 -3.41 -13.93 51.91
N THR A 102 -2.78 -14.99 52.41
CA THR A 102 -2.29 -15.04 53.80
C THR A 102 -0.82 -14.67 53.96
N SER A 103 -0.07 -14.56 52.85
CA SER A 103 1.36 -14.19 52.90
C SER A 103 1.75 -13.18 51.79
N GLN A 104 2.76 -12.36 52.15
CA GLN A 104 3.35 -11.42 51.21
C GLN A 104 3.97 -12.14 50.01
N GLU A 105 4.56 -13.31 50.21
CA GLU A 105 5.13 -14.12 49.12
C GLU A 105 4.08 -14.55 48.09
N GLN A 106 2.89 -14.94 48.53
CA GLN A 106 1.78 -15.28 47.63
C GLN A 106 1.34 -14.07 46.80
N ALA A 107 1.21 -12.91 47.45
CA ALA A 107 0.86 -11.66 46.74
C ALA A 107 1.90 -11.32 45.67
N GLN A 108 3.19 -11.39 45.99
CA GLN A 108 4.28 -11.11 45.08
C GLN A 108 4.31 -12.09 43.88
N LYS A 109 4.09 -13.39 44.12
CA LYS A 109 3.99 -14.38 43.03
C LYS A 109 2.88 -14.08 42.04
N ILE A 110 1.69 -13.69 42.56
CA ILE A 110 0.55 -13.35 41.69
C ILE A 110 0.85 -12.06 40.90
N GLN A 111 1.40 -11.02 41.56
CA GLN A 111 1.80 -9.79 40.89
C GLN A 111 2.83 -10.04 39.77
N ALA A 112 3.86 -10.85 40.06
CA ALA A 112 4.86 -11.23 39.07
C ALA A 112 4.24 -11.99 37.88
N SER A 113 3.25 -12.86 38.16
CA SER A 113 2.50 -13.56 37.09
C SER A 113 1.67 -12.60 36.24
N LEU A 114 1.00 -11.62 36.85
CA LEU A 114 0.24 -10.60 36.12
C LEU A 114 1.16 -9.74 35.24
N GLN A 115 2.29 -9.30 35.78
CA GLN A 115 3.29 -8.56 34.97
C GLN A 115 3.82 -9.38 33.79
N LYS A 116 4.08 -10.66 34.01
CA LYS A 116 4.50 -11.57 32.94
C LYS A 116 3.43 -11.69 31.86
N GLN A 117 2.17 -11.89 32.24
CA GLN A 117 1.05 -11.97 31.28
C GLN A 117 0.87 -10.66 30.50
N GLN A 118 1.07 -9.51 31.14
CA GLN A 118 1.06 -8.20 30.48
C GLN A 118 2.15 -8.10 29.42
N MET A 119 3.40 -8.41 29.81
CA MET A 119 4.53 -8.39 28.86
C MET A 119 4.35 -9.40 27.71
N GLU A 120 3.81 -10.58 27.99
CA GLU A 120 3.51 -11.56 26.94
C GLU A 120 2.46 -11.05 25.95
N LEU A 121 1.44 -10.34 26.42
CA LEU A 121 0.41 -9.73 25.56
C LEU A 121 1.00 -8.64 24.68
N GLU A 122 1.83 -7.74 25.24
CA GLU A 122 2.52 -6.67 24.52
C GLU A 122 3.46 -7.26 23.46
N ASN A 123 4.32 -8.21 23.84
CA ASN A 123 5.23 -8.88 22.90
C ASN A 123 4.46 -9.61 21.77
N LEU A 124 3.32 -10.19 22.08
CA LEU A 124 2.48 -10.85 21.09
C LEU A 124 1.87 -9.86 20.10
N GLN A 125 1.45 -8.69 20.58
CA GLN A 125 0.93 -7.61 19.75
C GLN A 125 2.00 -7.08 18.79
N ASP A 126 3.21 -6.81 19.31
CA ASP A 126 4.34 -6.35 18.50
C ASP A 126 4.75 -7.38 17.45
N LYS A 127 4.81 -8.65 17.85
CA LYS A 127 5.11 -9.75 16.93
C LYS A 127 4.08 -9.83 15.79
N TYR A 128 2.80 -9.73 16.09
CA TYR A 128 1.76 -9.78 15.07
C TYR A 128 1.80 -8.58 14.14
N SER A 129 2.05 -7.38 14.69
CA SER A 129 2.22 -6.16 13.88
C SER A 129 3.39 -6.29 12.90
N ALA A 130 4.54 -6.73 13.38
CA ALA A 130 5.72 -6.93 12.53
C ALA A 130 5.50 -8.01 11.46
N GLN A 131 4.83 -9.11 11.81
CA GLN A 131 4.52 -10.18 10.85
C GLN A 131 3.55 -9.70 9.78
N PHE A 132 2.50 -8.97 10.16
CA PHE A 132 1.51 -8.44 9.24
C PHE A 132 2.14 -7.45 8.25
N GLU A 133 3.02 -6.56 8.74
CA GLU A 133 3.72 -5.61 7.89
C GLU A 133 4.63 -6.29 6.87
N LYS A 134 5.38 -7.31 7.33
CA LYS A 134 6.23 -8.11 6.43
C LYS A 134 5.41 -8.84 5.35
N GLU A 135 4.26 -9.38 5.71
CA GLU A 135 3.37 -10.04 4.73
C GLU A 135 2.78 -9.05 3.74
N ARG A 136 2.40 -7.86 4.20
CA ARG A 136 1.90 -6.79 3.33
C ARG A 136 2.95 -6.35 2.32
N GLN A 137 4.21 -6.19 2.77
CA GLN A 137 5.31 -5.85 1.88
C GLN A 137 5.54 -6.94 0.82
N LYS A 138 5.63 -8.20 1.26
CA LYS A 138 5.80 -9.35 0.35
C LYS A 138 4.67 -9.43 -0.67
N TYR A 139 3.43 -9.25 -0.25
CA TYR A 139 2.28 -9.23 -1.14
C TYR A 139 2.37 -8.13 -2.19
N ASN A 140 2.73 -6.91 -1.78
CA ASN A 140 2.87 -5.79 -2.71
C ASN A 140 3.98 -6.04 -3.75
N GLU A 141 5.10 -6.63 -3.33
CA GLU A 141 6.19 -7.03 -4.23
C GLU A 141 5.73 -8.10 -5.22
N GLU A 142 5.10 -9.17 -4.74
CA GLU A 142 4.60 -10.25 -5.60
C GLU A 142 3.54 -9.76 -6.62
N MET A 143 2.65 -8.88 -6.19
CA MET A 143 1.65 -8.26 -7.08
C MET A 143 2.33 -7.39 -8.14
N LYS A 144 3.25 -6.53 -7.73
CA LYS A 144 4.03 -5.68 -8.63
C LYS A 144 4.80 -6.51 -9.66
N ASP A 145 5.56 -7.50 -9.20
CA ASP A 145 6.34 -8.37 -10.06
C ASP A 145 5.46 -9.14 -11.06
N SER A 146 4.29 -9.60 -10.61
CA SER A 146 3.33 -10.28 -11.47
C SER A 146 2.83 -9.37 -12.59
N ILE A 147 2.48 -8.12 -12.27
CA ILE A 147 2.01 -7.13 -13.25
C ILE A 147 3.15 -6.76 -14.21
N GLU A 148 4.34 -6.43 -13.69
CA GLU A 148 5.47 -6.03 -14.52
C GLU A 148 5.92 -7.15 -15.48
N ASN A 149 6.01 -8.38 -14.98
CA ASN A 149 6.39 -9.53 -15.81
C ASN A 149 5.32 -9.84 -16.87
N PHE A 150 4.04 -9.68 -16.52
CA PHE A 150 2.98 -9.81 -17.50
C PHE A 150 3.09 -8.74 -18.59
N LEU A 151 3.26 -7.46 -18.21
CA LEU A 151 3.36 -6.35 -19.16
C LEU A 151 4.59 -6.45 -20.07
N LYS A 152 5.74 -6.92 -19.55
CA LYS A 152 6.93 -7.22 -20.38
C LYS A 152 6.62 -8.24 -21.49
N ASP A 153 5.87 -9.29 -21.13
CA ASP A 153 5.47 -10.30 -22.11
C ASP A 153 4.36 -9.83 -23.06
N TYR A 154 3.41 -9.07 -22.56
CA TYR A 154 2.31 -8.50 -23.31
C TYR A 154 2.79 -7.49 -24.37
N ASN A 155 3.84 -6.77 -24.06
CA ASN A 155 4.42 -5.73 -24.92
C ASN A 155 5.71 -6.18 -25.66
N LYS A 156 5.91 -7.49 -25.88
CA LYS A 156 7.11 -8.02 -26.60
C LYS A 156 7.24 -7.52 -28.04
N ASP A 157 6.12 -7.22 -28.67
CA ASP A 157 6.04 -6.68 -30.03
C ASP A 157 6.23 -5.16 -30.10
N HIS A 158 6.59 -4.53 -28.97
CA HIS A 158 6.77 -3.08 -28.83
C HIS A 158 5.59 -2.23 -29.33
N LYS A 159 4.37 -2.78 -29.21
CA LYS A 159 3.13 -2.10 -29.57
C LYS A 159 2.93 -0.78 -28.83
N TYR A 160 3.38 -0.72 -27.59
CA TYR A 160 3.33 0.47 -26.74
C TYR A 160 4.73 0.95 -26.39
N ALA A 161 5.01 2.25 -26.58
CA ALA A 161 6.22 2.88 -26.08
C ALA A 161 6.18 3.09 -24.57
N MET A 162 4.94 3.25 -24.03
CA MET A 162 4.74 3.49 -22.61
C MET A 162 3.39 2.92 -22.17
N ILE A 163 3.39 2.23 -21.02
CA ILE A 163 2.16 1.79 -20.32
C ILE A 163 2.18 2.46 -18.95
N LEU A 164 1.19 3.33 -18.71
CA LEU A 164 1.05 4.10 -17.49
C LEU A 164 0.13 3.39 -16.49
N SER A 165 0.45 3.50 -15.21
CA SER A 165 -0.50 3.14 -14.16
C SER A 165 -1.48 4.29 -13.93
N LYS A 166 -2.78 4.00 -13.96
CA LYS A 166 -3.82 4.93 -13.54
C LYS A 166 -4.24 4.59 -12.12
N VAL A 167 -3.95 5.52 -11.19
CA VAL A 167 -4.30 5.41 -9.77
C VAL A 167 -4.95 6.73 -9.38
N GLU A 168 -6.12 6.67 -8.76
CA GLU A 168 -6.88 7.86 -8.33
C GLU A 168 -6.89 8.98 -9.40
N ASN A 169 -6.25 10.11 -9.12
CA ASN A 169 -6.26 11.31 -9.96
C ASN A 169 -4.91 11.60 -10.65
N ASN A 170 -4.00 10.62 -10.74
CA ASN A 170 -2.69 10.85 -11.40
C ASN A 170 -2.80 11.07 -12.92
N ILE A 171 -3.88 10.57 -13.55
CA ILE A 171 -4.23 10.82 -14.94
C ILE A 171 -5.59 11.52 -14.94
N LEU A 172 -5.62 12.83 -15.22
CA LEU A 172 -6.83 13.63 -15.20
C LEU A 172 -7.76 13.31 -16.38
N TYR A 173 -7.17 12.98 -17.53
CA TYR A 173 -7.91 12.61 -18.73
C TYR A 173 -7.09 11.65 -19.58
N ALA A 174 -7.72 10.61 -20.09
CA ALA A 174 -7.20 9.74 -21.11
C ALA A 174 -8.37 9.20 -21.94
N ASP A 175 -8.17 9.04 -23.24
CA ASP A 175 -9.14 8.39 -24.12
C ASP A 175 -9.31 6.91 -23.74
N LYS A 176 -10.55 6.41 -23.83
CA LYS A 176 -10.84 4.98 -23.51
C LYS A 176 -10.12 4.00 -24.43
N SER A 177 -9.79 4.40 -25.67
CA SER A 177 -9.04 3.57 -26.60
C SER A 177 -7.62 3.25 -26.14
N LEU A 178 -7.11 4.00 -25.14
CA LEU A 178 -5.80 3.79 -24.52
C LEU A 178 -5.87 2.87 -23.30
N ASP A 179 -7.08 2.49 -22.88
CA ASP A 179 -7.30 1.61 -21.72
C ASP A 179 -7.08 0.14 -22.10
N ILE A 180 -6.05 -0.48 -21.54
CA ILE A 180 -5.77 -1.92 -21.72
C ILE A 180 -6.01 -2.71 -20.44
N THR A 181 -6.72 -2.14 -19.47
CA THR A 181 -6.93 -2.74 -18.14
C THR A 181 -7.56 -4.13 -18.24
N GLU A 182 -8.58 -4.29 -19.08
CA GLU A 182 -9.30 -5.57 -19.22
C GLU A 182 -8.41 -6.66 -19.83
N ASP A 183 -7.65 -6.34 -20.89
CA ASP A 183 -6.72 -7.27 -21.51
C ASP A 183 -5.64 -7.73 -20.50
N VAL A 184 -5.09 -6.77 -19.74
CA VAL A 184 -4.08 -7.06 -18.70
C VAL A 184 -4.69 -7.92 -17.60
N LEU A 185 -5.87 -7.58 -17.11
CA LEU A 185 -6.56 -8.34 -16.05
C LEU A 185 -6.83 -9.78 -16.46
N ASN A 186 -7.38 -9.97 -17.68
CA ASN A 186 -7.67 -11.30 -18.22
C ASN A 186 -6.40 -12.14 -18.35
N GLY A 187 -5.31 -11.52 -18.83
CA GLY A 187 -4.04 -12.19 -18.96
C GLY A 187 -3.42 -12.57 -17.62
N LEU A 188 -3.46 -11.69 -16.64
CA LEU A 188 -3.00 -11.94 -15.27
C LEU A 188 -3.77 -13.10 -14.62
N ASN A 189 -5.10 -13.08 -14.70
CA ASN A 189 -5.95 -14.15 -14.17
C ASN A 189 -5.67 -15.50 -14.82
N LYS A 190 -5.49 -15.52 -16.14
CA LYS A 190 -5.11 -16.74 -16.87
C LYS A 190 -3.77 -17.30 -16.41
N ARG A 191 -2.75 -16.45 -16.22
CA ARG A 191 -1.42 -16.86 -15.69
C ARG A 191 -1.53 -17.40 -14.28
N TYR A 192 -2.26 -16.73 -13.43
CA TYR A 192 -2.44 -17.12 -12.03
C TYR A 192 -3.08 -18.51 -11.92
N LYS A 193 -4.17 -18.76 -12.65
CA LYS A 193 -4.79 -20.10 -12.71
C LYS A 193 -3.81 -21.18 -13.17
N SER A 194 -3.09 -20.91 -14.26
CA SER A 194 -2.10 -21.85 -14.80
C SER A 194 -0.95 -22.14 -13.84
N SER A 195 -0.56 -21.19 -13.01
CA SER A 195 0.47 -21.40 -11.99
C SER A 195 -0.04 -22.27 -10.83
N LYS A 196 -1.29 -22.09 -10.41
CA LYS A 196 -1.94 -22.91 -9.37
C LYS A 196 -2.07 -24.37 -9.80
N ASP A 197 -2.50 -24.61 -11.04
CA ASP A 197 -2.67 -25.96 -11.59
C ASP A 197 -1.35 -26.74 -11.64
N LYS A 198 -0.23 -26.04 -11.81
CA LYS A 198 1.12 -26.64 -11.77
C LYS A 198 1.62 -26.97 -10.36
N GLN A 199 1.13 -26.27 -9.33
CA GLN A 199 1.52 -26.53 -7.93
C GLN A 199 0.72 -27.68 -7.30
N VAL A 200 -0.40 -28.06 -7.89
CA VAL A 200 -1.28 -29.14 -7.39
C VAL A 200 -0.91 -30.52 -8.01
N LYS A 201 -0.04 -30.56 -9.00
CA LYS A 201 0.50 -31.79 -9.60
C LYS A 201 1.87 -32.13 -9.04
#